data_1e1c05210cd9046b724a29e61f51631e
#
_entry.id   1e1c05210cd9046b724a29e61f51631e
#
_cell.length_a   1.000
_cell.length_b   1.000
_cell.length_c   1.000
_cell.angle_alpha   90.00
_cell.angle_beta   90.00
_cell.angle_gamma   90.00
#
_symmetry.space_group_name_H-M   'P 1'
#
loop_
_entity.id
_entity.type
_entity.pdbx_description
1 polymer ?
#
loop_
_entity_poly.entity_id
_entity_poly.type
_entity_poly.pdbx_seq_one_letter_code
_entity_poly.pdbx_strand_id
1 'polypeptide(L)'
;MPEFPRKTALAVAALSLSLLVAPAAQAATLWHPDPATDGLKAFEGIEADRGHHHPDRKYVVVEGDHYRFNIWKDDRDTTGGGDRQRTESKGMVQSGSTLKMHDGETWTLSYDMYIPGSLHGTSKFTHIFQTKTPSTNGGPWVTLDLTRSGSKEMLNARAYANSGSPSIAATDLAPLRDKWITIEWTFTPGSKGKAACVIRTGGSVAAQGSMTNVNIPDQGDYVRPKWGIYRSVQSASSDILDTYLLFRNYTASRK
;
A
#
# COMPACT_ATOMS: atom_id res chain seq x y z
N MET A 1 -49.01 73.67 21.89
CA MET A 1 -47.95 73.09 21.09
C MET A 1 -47.51 71.82 21.73
N PRO A 2 -47.73 70.66 21.15
CA PRO A 2 -47.32 69.39 21.77
C PRO A 2 -45.88 69.05 21.37
N GLU A 3 -45.06 68.64 22.35
CA GLU A 3 -43.70 68.18 22.21
C GLU A 3 -43.68 66.75 21.64
N PHE A 4 -42.81 66.50 20.66
CA PHE A 4 -42.57 65.18 20.14
C PHE A 4 -41.40 64.50 20.87
N PRO A 5 -41.48 63.22 21.21
CA PRO A 5 -40.40 62.51 21.87
C PRO A 5 -39.30 62.10 20.87
N ARG A 6 -38.04 62.42 21.23
CA ARG A 6 -36.82 61.96 20.48
C ARG A 6 -36.64 60.45 20.61
N LYS A 7 -36.63 59.75 19.50
CA LYS A 7 -36.26 58.33 19.41
C LYS A 7 -34.72 58.18 19.41
N THR A 8 -34.21 57.57 20.45
CA THR A 8 -32.80 57.17 20.56
C THR A 8 -32.61 55.88 19.80
N ALA A 9 -31.80 55.90 18.74
CA ALA A 9 -31.42 54.72 17.99
C ALA A 9 -30.23 54.05 18.69
N LEU A 10 -30.40 52.81 19.17
CA LEU A 10 -29.31 51.95 19.64
C LEU A 10 -28.64 51.31 18.41
N ALA A 11 -27.38 51.66 18.19
CA ALA A 11 -26.53 50.98 17.19
C ALA A 11 -25.96 49.69 17.82
N VAL A 12 -26.39 48.53 17.33
CA VAL A 12 -25.82 47.23 17.70
C VAL A 12 -24.60 46.97 16.77
N ALA A 13 -23.41 47.06 17.32
CA ALA A 13 -22.17 46.70 16.62
C ALA A 13 -22.05 45.17 16.63
N ALA A 14 -22.26 44.56 15.50
CA ALA A 14 -21.97 43.10 15.30
C ALA A 14 -20.48 42.89 15.16
N LEU A 15 -19.84 42.30 16.17
CA LEU A 15 -18.45 41.87 16.15
C LEU A 15 -18.36 40.55 15.34
N SER A 16 -17.95 40.59 14.09
CA SER A 16 -17.68 39.40 13.30
C SER A 16 -16.32 38.78 13.70
N LEU A 17 -16.37 37.66 14.45
CA LEU A 17 -15.21 36.87 14.82
C LEU A 17 -14.81 36.04 13.61
N SER A 18 -13.80 36.47 12.85
CA SER A 18 -13.20 35.70 11.75
C SER A 18 -12.34 34.60 12.38
N LEU A 19 -12.84 33.37 12.39
CA LEU A 19 -12.04 32.17 12.69
C LEU A 19 -11.00 31.99 11.57
N LEU A 20 -9.76 32.38 11.82
CA LEU A 20 -8.61 32.01 11.01
C LEU A 20 -8.40 30.49 11.15
N VAL A 21 -8.95 29.72 10.22
CA VAL A 21 -8.60 28.29 10.08
C VAL A 21 -7.16 28.27 9.53
N ALA A 22 -6.20 28.03 10.40
CA ALA A 22 -4.82 27.76 9.96
C ALA A 22 -4.83 26.56 9.01
N PRO A 23 -4.18 26.64 7.84
CA PRO A 23 -4.05 25.48 6.96
C PRO A 23 -3.36 24.36 7.73
N ALA A 24 -3.95 23.15 7.73
CA ALA A 24 -3.31 21.99 8.31
C ALA A 24 -1.96 21.80 7.61
N ALA A 25 -0.87 21.77 8.37
CA ALA A 25 0.46 21.55 7.83
C ALA A 25 0.46 20.23 7.05
N GLN A 26 0.65 20.31 5.75
CA GLN A 26 0.76 19.13 4.90
C GLN A 26 2.06 18.41 5.24
N ALA A 27 1.99 17.10 5.52
CA ALA A 27 3.16 16.31 5.83
C ALA A 27 4.15 16.37 4.65
N ALA A 28 5.42 16.65 4.93
CA ALA A 28 6.46 16.67 3.91
C ALA A 28 6.65 15.28 3.29
N THR A 29 6.77 15.21 1.97
CA THR A 29 7.15 13.97 1.28
C THR A 29 8.57 13.62 1.66
N LEU A 30 8.75 12.43 2.26
CA LEU A 30 10.04 11.89 2.68
C LEU A 30 10.66 10.96 1.65
N TRP A 31 9.85 10.37 0.79
CA TRP A 31 10.28 9.42 -0.23
C TRP A 31 9.43 9.56 -1.50
N HIS A 32 10.10 9.73 -2.61
CA HIS A 32 9.48 9.81 -3.93
C HIS A 32 10.54 9.41 -4.97
N PRO A 33 10.79 8.11 -5.16
CA PRO A 33 11.83 7.65 -6.07
C PRO A 33 11.43 7.88 -7.52
N ASP A 34 12.41 8.31 -8.30
CA ASP A 34 12.37 8.29 -9.76
C ASP A 34 12.98 6.97 -10.25
N PRO A 35 12.21 6.06 -10.87
CA PRO A 35 12.72 4.78 -11.34
C PRO A 35 13.95 4.89 -12.23
N ALA A 36 13.99 5.91 -13.12
CA ALA A 36 15.08 6.09 -14.07
C ALA A 36 16.41 6.47 -13.41
N THR A 37 16.38 7.24 -12.33
CA THR A 37 17.58 7.73 -11.64
C THR A 37 17.94 6.91 -10.40
N ASP A 38 16.96 6.54 -9.58
CA ASP A 38 17.18 5.82 -8.33
C ASP A 38 17.31 4.31 -8.54
N GLY A 39 16.66 3.78 -9.59
CA GLY A 39 16.68 2.37 -9.89
C GLY A 39 16.24 1.53 -8.69
N LEU A 40 16.83 0.35 -8.55
CA LEU A 40 16.51 -0.55 -7.42
C LEU A 40 17.11 -0.11 -6.09
N LYS A 41 17.96 0.93 -6.06
CA LYS A 41 18.50 1.53 -4.83
C LYS A 41 17.45 2.30 -4.02
N ALA A 42 16.30 2.59 -4.63
CA ALA A 42 15.12 3.13 -3.94
C ALA A 42 14.58 2.21 -2.83
N PHE A 43 14.97 0.92 -2.84
CA PHE A 43 14.52 -0.09 -1.88
C PHE A 43 15.69 -0.62 -1.04
N GLU A 44 15.40 -1.13 0.15
CA GLU A 44 16.38 -1.82 1.01
C GLU A 44 16.90 -3.12 0.35
N GLY A 45 16.14 -3.69 -0.56
CA GLY A 45 16.50 -4.87 -1.31
C GLY A 45 15.35 -5.50 -2.07
N ILE A 46 15.71 -6.50 -2.86
CA ILE A 46 14.77 -7.32 -3.64
C ILE A 46 14.80 -8.74 -3.07
N GLU A 47 13.62 -9.34 -2.95
CA GLU A 47 13.44 -10.75 -2.62
C GLU A 47 12.81 -11.46 -3.83
N ALA A 48 13.64 -12.19 -4.56
CA ALA A 48 13.23 -13.02 -5.68
C ALA A 48 14.21 -14.18 -5.80
N ASP A 49 13.75 -15.33 -6.30
CA ASP A 49 14.57 -16.54 -6.54
C ASP A 49 15.61 -16.81 -5.43
N ARG A 50 15.19 -16.78 -4.16
CA ARG A 50 16.08 -16.99 -3.00
C ARG A 50 16.72 -18.39 -2.98
N GLY A 51 16.19 -19.29 -3.80
CA GLY A 51 16.77 -20.61 -4.05
C GLY A 51 17.82 -20.65 -5.15
N HIS A 52 18.04 -19.55 -5.86
CA HIS A 52 18.96 -19.44 -6.99
C HIS A 52 18.69 -20.46 -8.11
N HIS A 53 17.40 -20.72 -8.39
CA HIS A 53 16.98 -21.67 -9.42
C HIS A 53 17.11 -21.09 -10.84
N HIS A 54 16.97 -19.77 -10.99
CA HIS A 54 16.95 -19.07 -12.27
C HIS A 54 17.74 -17.75 -12.21
N PRO A 55 19.06 -17.79 -11.98
CA PRO A 55 19.88 -16.60 -11.71
C PRO A 55 19.92 -15.60 -12.87
N ASP A 56 19.65 -16.05 -14.10
CA ASP A 56 19.65 -15.19 -15.28
C ASP A 56 18.33 -14.42 -15.51
N ARG A 57 17.27 -14.72 -14.75
CA ARG A 57 16.00 -14.04 -14.88
C ARG A 57 16.03 -12.63 -14.32
N LYS A 58 15.42 -11.71 -15.04
CA LYS A 58 15.25 -10.30 -14.61
C LYS A 58 13.95 -10.16 -13.83
N TYR A 59 13.99 -10.46 -12.53
CA TYR A 59 12.82 -10.46 -11.66
C TYR A 59 12.24 -9.07 -11.45
N VAL A 60 13.07 -8.06 -11.19
CA VAL A 60 12.65 -6.67 -11.09
C VAL A 60 13.49 -5.83 -12.03
N VAL A 61 12.84 -5.07 -12.90
CA VAL A 61 13.48 -4.17 -13.85
C VAL A 61 12.84 -2.79 -13.82
N VAL A 62 13.62 -1.79 -14.22
CA VAL A 62 13.11 -0.44 -14.49
C VAL A 62 12.76 -0.36 -15.96
N GLU A 63 11.53 0.07 -16.27
CA GLU A 63 11.05 0.32 -17.64
C GLU A 63 10.51 1.75 -17.71
N GLY A 64 11.39 2.69 -18.12
CA GLY A 64 11.03 4.12 -18.19
C GLY A 64 10.66 4.68 -16.83
N ASP A 65 9.39 5.04 -16.65
CA ASP A 65 8.84 5.69 -15.46
C ASP A 65 8.32 4.71 -14.38
N HIS A 66 8.55 3.39 -14.54
CA HIS A 66 7.99 2.40 -13.63
C HIS A 66 8.93 1.22 -13.36
N TYR A 67 8.63 0.51 -12.28
CA TYR A 67 9.23 -0.77 -11.92
C TYR A 67 8.32 -1.89 -12.39
N ARG A 68 8.91 -2.91 -13.02
CA ARG A 68 8.24 -4.14 -13.42
C ARG A 68 8.71 -5.29 -12.57
N PHE A 69 7.78 -5.99 -11.93
CA PHE A 69 8.01 -7.18 -11.11
C PHE A 69 7.53 -8.41 -11.89
N ASN A 70 8.43 -9.22 -12.38
CA ASN A 70 8.13 -10.42 -13.15
C ASN A 70 8.05 -11.64 -12.23
N ILE A 71 7.21 -12.60 -12.58
CA ILE A 71 7.14 -13.90 -11.93
C ILE A 71 6.78 -14.97 -12.98
N TRP A 72 7.44 -16.10 -12.93
CA TRP A 72 7.20 -17.21 -13.84
C TRP A 72 6.52 -18.37 -13.12
N LYS A 73 5.75 -19.15 -13.85
CA LYS A 73 4.96 -20.27 -13.30
C LYS A 73 5.81 -21.36 -12.63
N ASP A 74 7.07 -21.50 -13.06
CA ASP A 74 8.02 -22.47 -12.54
C ASP A 74 8.91 -21.92 -11.41
N ASP A 75 8.83 -20.62 -11.07
CA ASP A 75 9.55 -20.05 -9.94
C ASP A 75 9.18 -20.74 -8.63
N ARG A 76 10.16 -20.85 -7.71
CA ARG A 76 9.97 -21.23 -6.33
C ARG A 76 10.80 -20.34 -5.43
N ASP A 77 10.24 -20.00 -4.26
CA ASP A 77 10.84 -19.00 -3.35
C ASP A 77 12.07 -19.54 -2.59
N THR A 78 12.21 -20.86 -2.47
CA THR A 78 13.27 -21.49 -1.67
C THR A 78 13.91 -22.67 -2.39
N THR A 79 15.14 -23.04 -1.99
CA THR A 79 15.88 -24.19 -2.51
C THR A 79 15.12 -25.52 -2.44
N GLY A 80 14.28 -25.72 -1.44
CA GLY A 80 13.47 -26.93 -1.28
C GLY A 80 12.22 -26.98 -2.17
N GLY A 81 12.10 -26.10 -3.19
CA GLY A 81 10.94 -25.99 -4.07
C GLY A 81 9.82 -25.19 -3.43
N GLY A 82 9.37 -25.58 -2.25
CA GLY A 82 8.34 -24.85 -1.50
C GLY A 82 7.00 -24.71 -2.21
N ASP A 83 6.03 -24.17 -1.50
CA ASP A 83 4.64 -23.98 -1.94
C ASP A 83 4.32 -22.56 -2.40
N ARG A 84 5.35 -21.74 -2.65
CA ARG A 84 5.15 -20.31 -2.95
C ARG A 84 6.17 -19.74 -3.92
N GLN A 85 5.77 -18.64 -4.55
CA GLN A 85 6.57 -17.84 -5.45
C GLN A 85 6.69 -16.42 -4.91
N ARG A 86 7.82 -15.75 -5.17
CA ARG A 86 8.05 -14.39 -4.70
C ARG A 86 8.88 -13.58 -5.70
N THR A 87 8.41 -12.37 -5.95
CA THR A 87 9.19 -11.25 -6.50
C THR A 87 8.70 -10.00 -5.81
N GLU A 88 9.44 -9.52 -4.81
CA GLU A 88 9.08 -8.35 -4.01
C GLU A 88 10.29 -7.43 -3.81
N SER A 89 10.04 -6.11 -3.79
CA SER A 89 10.92 -5.14 -3.13
C SER A 89 10.56 -5.04 -1.66
N LYS A 90 11.49 -4.54 -0.85
CA LYS A 90 11.28 -4.31 0.59
C LYS A 90 11.88 -2.99 1.03
N GLY A 91 11.15 -2.30 1.93
CA GLY A 91 11.57 -1.05 2.54
C GLY A 91 11.66 0.12 1.59
N MET A 92 12.01 1.27 2.13
CA MET A 92 12.16 2.54 1.42
C MET A 92 13.53 3.12 1.74
N VAL A 93 14.29 3.56 0.72
CA VAL A 93 15.60 4.20 0.87
C VAL A 93 15.56 5.57 0.23
N GLN A 94 15.92 6.59 1.00
CA GLN A 94 16.06 7.97 0.53
C GLN A 94 17.48 8.45 0.82
N SER A 95 18.19 8.89 -0.21
CA SER A 95 19.57 9.40 -0.09
C SER A 95 20.50 8.44 0.67
N GLY A 96 20.35 7.13 0.42
CA GLY A 96 21.16 6.07 1.05
C GLY A 96 20.72 5.68 2.46
N SER A 97 19.69 6.30 3.03
CA SER A 97 19.18 5.99 4.37
C SER A 97 17.83 5.28 4.30
N THR A 98 17.67 4.22 5.09
CA THR A 98 16.40 3.52 5.25
C THR A 98 15.39 4.36 6.02
N LEU A 99 14.19 4.52 5.47
CA LEU A 99 13.05 5.11 6.16
C LEU A 99 12.33 4.04 6.97
N LYS A 100 12.25 4.26 8.26
CA LYS A 100 11.73 3.31 9.24
C LYS A 100 10.41 3.81 9.82
N MET A 101 9.37 2.96 9.80
CA MET A 101 8.08 3.26 10.41
C MET A 101 8.05 2.64 11.81
N HIS A 102 7.98 3.48 12.86
CA HIS A 102 7.94 3.02 14.24
C HIS A 102 6.55 3.11 14.86
N ASP A 103 6.35 2.38 15.95
CA ASP A 103 5.10 2.38 16.70
C ASP A 103 4.70 3.81 17.12
N GLY A 104 3.43 4.16 16.90
CA GLY A 104 2.86 5.48 17.19
C GLY A 104 3.03 6.53 16.09
N GLU A 105 3.93 6.36 15.12
CA GLU A 105 4.08 7.25 13.99
C GLU A 105 2.93 7.07 12.99
N THR A 106 2.48 8.15 12.34
CA THR A 106 1.48 8.05 11.28
C THR A 106 2.14 8.31 9.93
N TRP A 107 2.09 7.30 9.06
CA TRP A 107 2.65 7.32 7.71
C TRP A 107 1.56 7.24 6.66
N THR A 108 1.74 7.98 5.57
CA THR A 108 0.95 7.82 4.34
C THR A 108 1.87 7.32 3.24
N LEU A 109 1.46 6.24 2.57
CA LEU A 109 2.12 5.68 1.40
C LEU A 109 1.16 5.77 0.22
N SER A 110 1.61 6.25 -0.94
CA SER A 110 0.83 6.23 -2.17
C SER A 110 1.67 5.70 -3.34
N TYR A 111 1.03 5.01 -4.26
CA TYR A 111 1.65 4.50 -5.48
C TYR A 111 0.60 4.19 -6.54
N ASP A 112 1.00 4.26 -7.81
CA ASP A 112 0.21 3.70 -8.89
C ASP A 112 0.64 2.26 -9.16
N MET A 113 -0.34 1.41 -9.47
CA MET A 113 -0.16 -0.01 -9.76
C MET A 113 -0.93 -0.40 -11.01
N TYR A 114 -0.33 -1.28 -11.83
CA TYR A 114 -0.98 -1.87 -13.00
C TYR A 114 -1.05 -3.38 -12.82
N ILE A 115 -2.26 -3.94 -12.78
CA ILE A 115 -2.53 -5.37 -12.58
C ILE A 115 -2.95 -5.97 -13.93
N PRO A 116 -2.10 -6.78 -14.58
CA PRO A 116 -2.44 -7.37 -15.88
C PRO A 116 -3.50 -8.46 -15.74
N GLY A 117 -4.21 -8.72 -16.85
CA GLY A 117 -5.18 -9.82 -16.93
C GLY A 117 -4.61 -11.20 -16.58
N SER A 118 -3.31 -11.41 -16.77
CA SER A 118 -2.62 -12.67 -16.46
C SER A 118 -2.27 -12.89 -14.98
N LEU A 119 -2.39 -11.87 -14.11
CA LEU A 119 -2.11 -12.03 -12.69
C LEU A 119 -3.40 -12.38 -11.92
N HIS A 120 -3.55 -13.62 -11.49
CA HIS A 120 -4.71 -14.12 -10.77
C HIS A 120 -4.48 -14.24 -9.26
N GLY A 121 -5.58 -14.13 -8.51
CA GLY A 121 -5.62 -14.60 -7.13
C GLY A 121 -5.54 -16.11 -7.06
N THR A 122 -4.79 -16.65 -6.11
CA THR A 122 -4.70 -18.10 -5.88
C THR A 122 -5.69 -18.55 -4.81
N SER A 123 -5.91 -19.86 -4.70
CA SER A 123 -6.84 -20.42 -3.71
C SER A 123 -6.37 -20.28 -2.25
N LYS A 124 -5.09 -19.91 -2.01
CA LYS A 124 -4.53 -19.70 -0.68
C LYS A 124 -4.26 -18.22 -0.41
N PHE A 125 -3.26 -17.65 -1.04
CA PHE A 125 -2.95 -16.23 -0.92
C PHE A 125 -2.21 -15.71 -2.15
N THR A 126 -2.44 -14.43 -2.48
CA THR A 126 -1.68 -13.66 -3.45
C THR A 126 -1.56 -12.25 -2.90
N HIS A 127 -0.46 -11.98 -2.19
CA HIS A 127 -0.12 -10.64 -1.71
C HIS A 127 0.57 -9.87 -2.81
N ILE A 128 0.10 -8.67 -3.09
CA ILE A 128 0.70 -7.72 -4.03
C ILE A 128 1.26 -6.49 -3.33
N PHE A 129 0.99 -6.37 -2.06
CA PHE A 129 1.59 -5.47 -1.09
C PHE A 129 1.46 -6.10 0.29
N GLN A 130 2.46 -5.88 1.16
CA GLN A 130 2.37 -6.26 2.57
C GLN A 130 3.24 -5.35 3.44
N THR A 131 2.92 -5.26 4.72
CA THR A 131 3.80 -4.67 5.73
C THR A 131 4.44 -5.75 6.59
N LYS A 132 5.73 -5.61 6.88
CA LYS A 132 6.51 -6.54 7.71
C LYS A 132 7.53 -5.80 8.56
N THR A 133 8.04 -6.44 9.61
CA THR A 133 9.33 -6.08 10.21
C THR A 133 10.47 -6.85 9.54
N PRO A 134 11.75 -6.46 9.70
CA PRO A 134 12.91 -7.23 9.22
C PRO A 134 13.01 -8.63 9.83
N SER A 135 12.46 -8.83 11.02
CA SER A 135 12.45 -10.10 11.75
C SER A 135 11.81 -11.25 10.95
N THR A 136 12.26 -12.49 11.19
CA THR A 136 11.67 -13.71 10.59
C THR A 136 10.21 -13.91 10.98
N ASN A 137 9.80 -13.48 12.18
CA ASN A 137 8.43 -13.55 12.70
C ASN A 137 7.64 -12.25 12.48
N GLY A 138 8.13 -11.38 11.61
CA GLY A 138 7.67 -10.02 11.45
C GLY A 138 6.52 -9.80 10.48
N GLY A 139 5.44 -10.55 10.54
CA GLY A 139 4.25 -10.35 9.70
C GLY A 139 4.08 -11.44 8.62
N PRO A 140 3.21 -11.26 7.62
CA PRO A 140 2.58 -9.98 7.23
C PRO A 140 1.58 -9.46 8.25
N TRP A 141 1.56 -8.12 8.43
CA TRP A 141 0.61 -7.44 9.30
C TRP A 141 -0.63 -6.99 8.54
N VAL A 142 -0.43 -6.16 7.53
CA VAL A 142 -1.45 -5.66 6.60
C VAL A 142 -1.05 -6.07 5.19
N THR A 143 -2.02 -6.45 4.37
CA THR A 143 -1.80 -6.87 2.98
C THR A 143 -2.77 -6.19 2.02
N LEU A 144 -2.36 -6.08 0.76
CA LEU A 144 -3.25 -5.91 -0.39
C LEU A 144 -3.21 -7.20 -1.18
N ASP A 145 -4.34 -7.86 -1.27
CA ASP A 145 -4.44 -9.22 -1.80
C ASP A 145 -5.31 -9.28 -3.06
N LEU A 146 -4.91 -10.14 -3.99
CA LEU A 146 -5.84 -10.70 -4.95
C LEU A 146 -6.51 -11.90 -4.30
N THR A 147 -7.76 -11.75 -3.87
CA THR A 147 -8.55 -12.82 -3.27
C THR A 147 -9.53 -13.39 -4.27
N ARG A 148 -9.98 -14.63 -4.04
CA ARG A 148 -10.85 -15.33 -4.96
C ARG A 148 -11.98 -16.02 -4.22
N SER A 149 -13.20 -15.91 -4.77
CA SER A 149 -14.38 -16.62 -4.31
C SER A 149 -15.13 -17.19 -5.54
N GLY A 150 -14.90 -18.47 -5.84
CA GLY A 150 -15.33 -19.06 -7.10
C GLY A 150 -14.65 -18.40 -8.30
N SER A 151 -15.43 -17.92 -9.26
CA SER A 151 -14.92 -17.17 -10.42
C SER A 151 -14.70 -15.68 -10.15
N LYS A 152 -15.17 -15.16 -9.01
CA LYS A 152 -15.07 -13.75 -8.67
C LYS A 152 -13.71 -13.46 -8.03
N GLU A 153 -12.97 -12.51 -8.61
CA GLU A 153 -11.72 -12.01 -8.08
C GLU A 153 -11.91 -10.61 -7.48
N MET A 154 -11.27 -10.37 -6.35
CA MET A 154 -11.35 -9.12 -5.59
C MET A 154 -9.96 -8.56 -5.36
N LEU A 155 -9.83 -7.24 -5.36
CA LEU A 155 -8.71 -6.52 -4.74
C LEU A 155 -9.12 -6.21 -3.31
N ASN A 156 -8.37 -6.73 -2.32
CA ASN A 156 -8.77 -6.72 -0.92
C ASN A 156 -7.62 -6.25 -0.01
N ALA A 157 -7.77 -5.08 0.57
CA ALA A 157 -6.92 -4.57 1.65
C ALA A 157 -7.34 -5.20 2.97
N ARG A 158 -6.40 -5.86 3.69
CA ARG A 158 -6.73 -6.68 4.87
C ARG A 158 -5.84 -6.39 6.05
N ALA A 159 -6.42 -6.42 7.25
CA ALA A 159 -5.67 -6.55 8.51
C ALA A 159 -5.29 -8.03 8.71
N TYR A 160 -4.25 -8.48 7.99
CA TYR A 160 -3.93 -9.89 7.82
C TYR A 160 -3.56 -10.57 9.14
N ALA A 161 -2.85 -9.88 10.02
CA ALA A 161 -2.45 -10.42 11.33
C ALA A 161 -3.56 -10.43 12.39
N ASN A 162 -4.70 -9.78 12.12
CA ASN A 162 -5.84 -9.85 13.00
C ASN A 162 -6.61 -11.17 12.81
N SER A 163 -7.25 -11.67 13.87
CA SER A 163 -8.06 -12.87 13.80
C SER A 163 -9.11 -12.78 12.69
N GLY A 164 -9.20 -13.80 11.84
CA GLY A 164 -10.07 -13.83 10.67
C GLY A 164 -9.61 -12.95 9.51
N SER A 165 -8.49 -12.23 9.65
CA SER A 165 -7.92 -11.34 8.63
C SER A 165 -8.98 -10.42 7.99
N PRO A 166 -9.64 -9.55 8.78
CA PRO A 166 -10.77 -8.75 8.31
C PRO A 166 -10.38 -7.80 7.18
N SER A 167 -11.32 -7.53 6.29
CA SER A 167 -11.16 -6.59 5.19
C SER A 167 -11.21 -5.13 5.70
N ILE A 168 -10.26 -4.32 5.27
CA ILE A 168 -10.24 -2.86 5.48
C ILE A 168 -11.00 -2.18 4.34
N ALA A 169 -10.70 -2.57 3.09
CA ALA A 169 -11.38 -2.11 1.88
C ALA A 169 -11.31 -3.20 0.83
N ALA A 170 -12.38 -3.41 0.06
CA ALA A 170 -12.40 -4.40 -1.01
C ALA A 170 -13.27 -3.95 -2.18
N THR A 171 -12.90 -4.37 -3.38
CA THR A 171 -13.67 -4.11 -4.61
C THR A 171 -13.44 -5.23 -5.61
N ASP A 172 -14.32 -5.36 -6.59
CA ASP A 172 -14.14 -6.27 -7.71
C ASP A 172 -12.87 -5.95 -8.48
N LEU A 173 -12.09 -6.97 -8.82
CA LEU A 173 -10.83 -6.79 -9.52
C LEU A 173 -11.00 -6.53 -11.01
N ALA A 174 -12.02 -7.11 -11.65
CA ALA A 174 -12.21 -7.02 -13.09
C ALA A 174 -12.20 -5.58 -13.65
N PRO A 175 -12.89 -4.58 -13.06
CA PRO A 175 -12.85 -3.21 -13.56
C PRO A 175 -11.53 -2.48 -13.33
N LEU A 176 -10.59 -3.07 -12.57
CA LEU A 176 -9.30 -2.49 -12.24
C LEU A 176 -8.14 -3.03 -13.07
N ARG A 177 -8.37 -4.10 -13.83
CA ARG A 177 -7.34 -4.76 -14.64
C ARG A 177 -6.93 -3.92 -15.85
N ASP A 178 -5.69 -4.15 -16.28
CA ASP A 178 -5.10 -3.62 -17.51
C ASP A 178 -5.16 -2.08 -17.62
N LYS A 179 -5.06 -1.42 -16.46
CA LYS A 179 -4.96 0.03 -16.32
C LYS A 179 -4.21 0.42 -15.04
N TRP A 180 -3.74 1.65 -15.01
CA TRP A 180 -3.16 2.22 -13.80
C TRP A 180 -4.26 2.55 -12.79
N ILE A 181 -4.06 2.10 -11.55
CA ILE A 181 -4.89 2.41 -10.39
C ILE A 181 -4.00 3.01 -9.31
N THR A 182 -4.55 3.90 -8.48
CA THR A 182 -3.81 4.49 -7.36
C THR A 182 -4.23 3.85 -6.06
N ILE A 183 -3.26 3.45 -5.26
CA ILE A 183 -3.44 2.90 -3.91
C ILE A 183 -2.84 3.90 -2.92
N GLU A 184 -3.62 4.27 -1.93
CA GLU A 184 -3.18 5.11 -0.83
C GLU A 184 -3.42 4.38 0.50
N TRP A 185 -2.38 4.31 1.32
CA TRP A 185 -2.43 3.75 2.65
C TRP A 185 -2.13 4.82 3.69
N THR A 186 -2.83 4.77 4.82
CA THR A 186 -2.42 5.46 6.04
C THR A 186 -2.23 4.43 7.13
N PHE A 187 -1.04 4.39 7.73
CA PHE A 187 -0.69 3.47 8.81
C PHE A 187 -0.31 4.23 10.08
N THR A 188 -0.72 3.69 11.22
CA THR A 188 -0.11 3.99 12.51
C THR A 188 0.34 2.66 13.11
N PRO A 189 1.63 2.29 12.99
CA PRO A 189 2.17 1.07 13.60
C PRO A 189 1.87 0.99 15.09
N GLY A 190 1.84 -0.23 15.61
CA GLY A 190 1.54 -0.57 16.99
C GLY A 190 0.74 -1.85 17.11
N SER A 191 0.76 -2.52 18.28
CA SER A 191 -0.05 -3.72 18.53
C SER A 191 -1.57 -3.44 18.48
N LYS A 192 -1.97 -2.19 18.70
CA LYS A 192 -3.33 -1.65 18.52
C LYS A 192 -3.32 -0.47 17.54
N GLY A 193 -2.59 -0.64 16.45
CA GLY A 193 -2.38 0.37 15.43
C GLY A 193 -3.65 0.69 14.63
N LYS A 194 -3.44 1.43 13.54
CA LYS A 194 -4.51 1.84 12.62
C LYS A 194 -4.06 1.62 11.20
N ALA A 195 -5.01 1.29 10.32
CA ALA A 195 -4.78 1.24 8.88
C ALA A 195 -5.99 1.77 8.14
N ALA A 196 -5.74 2.55 7.09
CA ALA A 196 -6.76 2.96 6.13
C ALA A 196 -6.23 2.71 4.72
N CYS A 197 -7.12 2.37 3.80
CA CYS A 197 -6.79 2.15 2.39
C CYS A 197 -7.81 2.86 1.51
N VAL A 198 -7.32 3.52 0.47
CA VAL A 198 -8.13 4.09 -0.62
C VAL A 198 -7.64 3.51 -1.93
N ILE A 199 -8.55 2.96 -2.73
CA ILE A 199 -8.30 2.42 -4.07
C ILE A 199 -9.00 3.33 -5.06
N ARG A 200 -8.25 3.88 -6.04
CA ARG A 200 -8.80 4.78 -7.07
C ARG A 200 -8.54 4.25 -8.48
N THR A 201 -9.47 4.53 -9.36
CA THR A 201 -9.32 4.28 -10.80
C THR A 201 -9.92 5.44 -11.58
N GLY A 202 -9.19 5.98 -12.58
CA GLY A 202 -9.65 7.13 -13.36
C GLY A 202 -10.00 8.35 -12.51
N GLY A 203 -9.30 8.56 -11.37
CA GLY A 203 -9.58 9.65 -10.43
C GLY A 203 -10.73 9.39 -9.44
N SER A 204 -11.57 8.37 -9.66
CA SER A 204 -12.70 8.03 -8.79
C SER A 204 -12.31 7.01 -7.73
N VAL A 205 -12.94 7.07 -6.55
CA VAL A 205 -12.77 6.07 -5.48
C VAL A 205 -13.52 4.80 -5.87
N ALA A 206 -12.80 3.69 -6.05
CA ALA A 206 -13.36 2.36 -6.28
C ALA A 206 -13.70 1.65 -4.96
N ALA A 207 -12.88 1.83 -3.93
CA ALA A 207 -13.12 1.40 -2.57
C ALA A 207 -12.30 2.21 -1.58
N GLN A 208 -12.79 2.33 -0.35
CA GLN A 208 -12.05 2.91 0.77
C GLN A 208 -12.54 2.34 2.09
N GLY A 209 -11.67 2.35 3.08
CA GLY A 209 -12.03 1.96 4.44
C GLY A 209 -10.90 2.22 5.42
N SER A 210 -11.23 2.14 6.70
CA SER A 210 -10.29 2.28 7.80
C SER A 210 -10.61 1.34 8.94
N MET A 211 -9.59 0.97 9.69
CA MET A 211 -9.72 0.08 10.85
C MET A 211 -8.78 0.53 11.96
N THR A 212 -9.27 0.46 13.18
CA THR A 212 -8.49 0.63 14.42
C THR A 212 -8.21 -0.74 15.05
N ASN A 213 -7.30 -0.79 16.02
CA ASN A 213 -6.85 -2.04 16.65
C ASN A 213 -6.27 -3.03 15.63
N VAL A 214 -5.57 -2.53 14.62
CA VAL A 214 -4.85 -3.34 13.65
C VAL A 214 -3.49 -3.69 14.23
N ASN A 215 -3.16 -4.97 14.24
CA ASN A 215 -1.89 -5.47 14.77
C ASN A 215 -0.76 -5.24 13.75
N ILE A 216 -0.01 -4.14 13.91
CA ILE A 216 1.13 -3.74 13.06
C ILE A 216 2.32 -3.38 13.96
N PRO A 217 2.79 -4.24 14.89
CA PRO A 217 3.86 -3.88 15.80
C PRO A 217 5.20 -3.77 15.08
N ASP A 218 6.05 -2.82 15.48
CA ASP A 218 7.44 -2.71 15.00
C ASP A 218 8.37 -3.75 15.65
N GLN A 219 7.92 -4.39 16.71
CA GLN A 219 8.65 -5.44 17.45
C GLN A 219 10.02 -4.96 18.00
N GLY A 220 10.16 -3.66 18.29
CA GLY A 220 11.42 -3.07 18.74
C GLY A 220 12.44 -2.84 17.61
N ASP A 221 11.99 -2.96 16.35
CA ASP A 221 12.78 -2.68 15.15
C ASP A 221 12.04 -1.60 14.32
N TYR A 222 11.48 -1.93 13.16
CA TYR A 222 10.62 -1.04 12.37
C TYR A 222 9.69 -1.84 11.46
N VAL A 223 8.56 -1.25 11.12
CA VAL A 223 7.68 -1.75 10.06
C VAL A 223 8.19 -1.24 8.72
N ARG A 224 8.18 -2.08 7.72
CA ARG A 224 8.51 -1.72 6.33
C ARG A 224 7.47 -2.24 5.36
N PRO A 225 7.17 -1.48 4.28
CA PRO A 225 6.35 -1.95 3.19
C PRO A 225 7.14 -2.91 2.29
N LYS A 226 6.42 -3.77 1.61
CA LYS A 226 6.92 -4.62 0.53
C LYS A 226 5.92 -4.58 -0.62
N TRP A 227 6.43 -4.43 -1.84
CA TRP A 227 5.64 -4.38 -3.07
C TRP A 227 6.09 -5.47 -4.02
N GLY A 228 5.18 -6.02 -4.80
CA GLY A 228 5.47 -7.05 -5.77
C GLY A 228 4.47 -8.20 -5.70
N ILE A 229 4.90 -9.42 -6.02
CA ILE A 229 4.05 -10.60 -6.07
C ILE A 229 4.59 -11.64 -5.09
N TYR A 230 3.77 -12.03 -4.12
CA TYR A 230 4.03 -13.16 -3.23
C TYR A 230 2.79 -14.04 -3.18
N ARG A 231 2.85 -15.20 -3.83
CA ARG A 231 1.68 -16.06 -3.99
C ARG A 231 1.97 -17.52 -3.66
N SER A 232 0.94 -18.23 -3.20
CA SER A 232 0.98 -19.67 -3.09
C SER A 232 0.90 -20.32 -4.48
N VAL A 233 1.58 -21.43 -4.68
CA VAL A 233 1.41 -22.28 -5.88
C VAL A 233 0.40 -23.42 -5.66
N GLN A 234 -0.20 -23.52 -4.46
CA GLN A 234 -1.28 -24.45 -4.15
C GLN A 234 -2.61 -23.94 -4.70
N SER A 235 -2.73 -23.92 -6.02
CA SER A 235 -3.91 -23.46 -6.75
C SER A 235 -4.01 -24.16 -8.10
N ALA A 236 -5.08 -23.96 -8.85
CA ALA A 236 -5.20 -24.47 -10.21
C ALA A 236 -4.06 -23.92 -11.08
N SER A 237 -3.58 -24.71 -12.03
CA SER A 237 -2.50 -24.29 -12.95
C SER A 237 -2.87 -23.04 -13.77
N SER A 238 -4.16 -22.84 -14.04
CA SER A 238 -4.69 -21.65 -14.68
C SER A 238 -4.48 -20.35 -13.87
N ASP A 239 -4.23 -20.45 -12.56
CA ASP A 239 -3.97 -19.30 -11.68
C ASP A 239 -2.47 -19.00 -11.59
N ILE A 240 -1.61 -19.95 -11.95
CA ILE A 240 -0.15 -19.88 -11.82
C ILE A 240 0.45 -19.66 -13.21
N LEU A 241 0.29 -18.46 -13.74
CA LEU A 241 0.80 -18.07 -15.05
C LEU A 241 2.13 -17.30 -14.93
N ASP A 242 2.88 -17.25 -16.03
CA ASP A 242 3.92 -16.24 -16.21
C ASP A 242 3.23 -14.88 -16.29
N THR A 243 3.66 -13.95 -15.43
CA THR A 243 2.95 -12.67 -15.29
C THR A 243 3.86 -11.62 -14.68
N TYR A 244 3.31 -10.43 -14.45
CA TYR A 244 4.02 -9.30 -13.89
C TYR A 244 3.09 -8.39 -13.09
N LEU A 245 3.68 -7.41 -12.44
CA LEU A 245 2.99 -6.31 -11.76
C LEU A 245 3.84 -5.05 -11.98
N LEU A 246 3.19 -3.90 -12.29
CA LEU A 246 3.92 -2.65 -12.47
C LEU A 246 3.60 -1.68 -11.34
N PHE A 247 4.60 -0.89 -10.96
CA PHE A 247 4.46 0.18 -9.96
C PHE A 247 5.19 1.45 -10.39
N ARG A 248 4.60 2.61 -10.08
CA ARG A 248 5.21 3.93 -10.27
C ARG A 248 4.65 4.94 -9.28
N ASN A 249 5.14 6.18 -9.36
CA ASN A 249 4.63 7.31 -8.59
C ASN A 249 4.58 7.04 -7.08
N TYR A 250 5.57 6.32 -6.56
CA TYR A 250 5.65 6.07 -5.13
C TYR A 250 5.84 7.38 -4.36
N THR A 251 5.12 7.51 -3.28
CA THR A 251 5.36 8.56 -2.27
C THR A 251 5.21 8.01 -0.87
N ALA A 252 5.98 8.56 0.06
CA ALA A 252 5.79 8.34 1.48
C ALA A 252 5.95 9.66 2.24
N SER A 253 5.08 9.87 3.22
CA SER A 253 5.15 11.00 4.14
C SER A 253 4.85 10.55 5.56
N ARG A 254 5.34 11.32 6.55
CA ARG A 254 5.11 11.08 7.97
C ARG A 254 4.56 12.36 8.61
N LYS A 255 3.52 12.22 9.42
CA LYS A 255 2.95 13.28 10.26
C LYS A 255 3.64 13.35 11.59
#